data_f5d9ca4998b920d16c76a6a89164fe22
#
_entry.id   f5d9ca4998b920d16c76a6a89164fe22
#
_cell.length_a   1.000
_cell.length_b   1.000
_cell.length_c   1.000
_cell.angle_alpha   90.00
_cell.angle_beta   90.00
_cell.angle_gamma   90.00
#
_symmetry.space_group_name_H-M   'P 1'
#
loop_
_entity.id
_entity.type
_entity.pdbx_description
1 polymer ?
#
loop_
_entity_poly.entity_id
_entity_poly.type
_entity_poly.pdbx_seq_one_letter_code
_entity_poly.pdbx_strand_id
1 'polypeptide(L)'
;GENIDIHTGGVDLIFPHHENEIAQSECATGKSFVKYWMHNEHLMVDGKKMAKSAGNFYTLRDLIDKGINPIAFRYWLYNAHYRTKTNFTIESVNGAQTALEKLYEIFLSLPSGDGSVVKEYKDELMECMDDDLSTPRALALMWKLVHDAKVTDADRRATLIAFDQIFGFGLDKLEKDIIPENIVELVKEREIARVNKDWAKSDEIRDKITNLGYEVKDSDTGYKISKI
;
A
#
# COMPACT_ATOMS: atom_id res chain seq x y z
N GLY A 1 -5.39 22.49 -26.34
CA GLY A 1 -5.46 23.82 -25.71
C GLY A 1 -4.12 24.52 -25.82
N GLU A 2 -4.08 25.82 -25.53
CA GLU A 2 -2.84 26.61 -25.62
C GLU A 2 -1.96 26.47 -24.38
N ASN A 3 -2.51 25.96 -23.28
CA ASN A 3 -1.78 25.66 -22.04
C ASN A 3 -2.25 24.36 -21.37
N ILE A 4 -1.42 23.83 -20.50
CA ILE A 4 -1.61 22.59 -19.73
C ILE A 4 -1.60 22.93 -18.25
N ASP A 5 -2.48 22.32 -17.47
CA ASP A 5 -2.50 22.57 -16.02
C ASP A 5 -1.29 21.90 -15.32
N ILE A 6 -1.04 20.61 -15.59
CA ILE A 6 0.06 19.86 -15.00
C ILE A 6 0.80 19.09 -16.08
N HIS A 7 2.13 19.25 -16.15
CA HIS A 7 3.01 18.47 -17.03
C HIS A 7 4.06 17.75 -16.17
N THR A 8 4.23 16.46 -16.44
CA THR A 8 5.08 15.61 -15.60
C THR A 8 6.16 14.91 -16.42
N GLY A 9 7.28 14.57 -15.77
CA GLY A 9 8.33 13.78 -16.38
C GLY A 9 9.41 13.36 -15.39
N GLY A 10 10.40 12.62 -15.83
CA GLY A 10 11.60 12.37 -15.07
C GLY A 10 12.51 13.60 -15.01
N VAL A 11 13.38 13.70 -14.03
CA VAL A 11 14.35 14.80 -13.90
C VAL A 11 15.27 14.93 -15.11
N ASP A 12 15.47 13.87 -15.87
CA ASP A 12 16.26 13.84 -17.11
C ASP A 12 15.57 14.55 -18.27
N LEU A 13 14.25 14.76 -18.20
CA LEU A 13 13.48 15.48 -19.20
C LEU A 13 13.50 17.01 -19.01
N ILE A 14 13.92 17.51 -17.83
CA ILE A 14 13.99 18.95 -17.57
C ILE A 14 14.78 19.62 -18.70
N PHE A 15 15.97 19.11 -18.97
CA PHE A 15 16.81 19.61 -20.04
C PHE A 15 17.34 18.44 -20.90
N PRO A 16 17.27 18.55 -22.25
CA PRO A 16 16.74 19.70 -23.01
C PRO A 16 15.27 19.60 -23.40
N HIS A 17 14.54 18.50 -23.03
CA HIS A 17 13.24 18.16 -23.61
C HIS A 17 12.15 19.19 -23.23
N HIS A 18 11.90 19.37 -21.95
CA HIS A 18 10.85 20.29 -21.46
C HIS A 18 11.18 21.76 -21.75
N GLU A 19 12.46 22.15 -21.70
CA GLU A 19 12.90 23.49 -22.13
C GLU A 19 12.57 23.75 -23.61
N ASN A 20 12.73 22.74 -24.47
CA ASN A 20 12.37 22.85 -25.88
C ASN A 20 10.86 22.90 -26.08
N GLU A 21 10.07 22.17 -25.31
CA GLU A 21 8.60 22.23 -25.33
C GLU A 21 8.09 23.62 -24.93
N ILE A 22 8.66 24.20 -23.88
CA ILE A 22 8.37 25.58 -23.44
C ILE A 22 8.68 26.55 -24.60
N ALA A 23 9.88 26.49 -25.12
CA ALA A 23 10.30 27.39 -26.20
C ALA A 23 9.37 27.29 -27.43
N GLN A 24 9.06 26.06 -27.87
CA GLN A 24 8.17 25.84 -29.03
C GLN A 24 6.75 26.36 -28.80
N SER A 25 6.17 26.03 -27.62
CA SER A 25 4.78 26.37 -27.34
C SER A 25 4.59 27.86 -27.05
N GLU A 26 5.48 28.46 -26.25
CA GLU A 26 5.37 29.87 -25.87
C GLU A 26 5.72 30.80 -27.03
N CYS A 27 6.70 30.45 -27.88
CA CYS A 27 6.98 31.20 -29.07
C CYS A 27 5.82 31.17 -30.12
N ALA A 28 5.12 30.05 -30.19
CA ALA A 28 4.01 29.88 -31.10
C ALA A 28 2.71 30.60 -30.63
N THR A 29 2.46 30.62 -29.33
CA THR A 29 1.20 31.08 -28.75
C THR A 29 1.28 32.44 -28.06
N GLY A 30 2.48 32.83 -27.62
CA GLY A 30 2.69 34.03 -26.79
C GLY A 30 2.13 33.87 -25.36
N LYS A 31 1.82 32.63 -24.91
CA LYS A 31 1.21 32.33 -23.63
C LYS A 31 2.05 31.32 -22.86
N SER A 32 1.95 31.32 -21.54
CA SER A 32 2.58 30.28 -20.68
C SER A 32 2.07 28.90 -21.06
N PHE A 33 2.99 27.96 -21.26
CA PHE A 33 2.68 26.61 -21.72
C PHE A 33 2.11 25.74 -20.58
N VAL A 34 2.74 25.74 -19.42
CA VAL A 34 2.38 24.86 -18.31
C VAL A 34 2.27 25.64 -17.00
N LYS A 35 1.21 25.37 -16.22
CA LYS A 35 1.03 25.96 -14.89
C LYS A 35 1.95 25.32 -13.84
N TYR A 36 1.97 23.98 -13.78
CA TYR A 36 2.72 23.22 -12.79
C TYR A 36 3.56 22.15 -13.45
N TRP A 37 4.85 22.19 -13.20
CA TRP A 37 5.80 21.18 -13.62
C TRP A 37 6.08 20.22 -12.46
N MET A 38 5.98 18.92 -12.70
CA MET A 38 6.33 17.90 -11.71
C MET A 38 7.39 16.96 -12.27
N HIS A 39 8.53 16.89 -11.61
CA HIS A 39 9.63 16.03 -12.02
C HIS A 39 9.95 15.02 -10.92
N ASN A 40 9.79 13.74 -11.25
CA ASN A 40 10.14 12.64 -10.35
C ASN A 40 11.58 12.18 -10.59
N GLU A 41 12.21 11.71 -9.52
CA GLU A 41 13.55 11.12 -9.58
C GLU A 41 13.48 9.67 -10.11
N HIS A 42 14.63 9.12 -10.49
CA HIS A 42 14.73 7.79 -11.08
C HIS A 42 14.48 6.67 -10.07
N LEU A 43 13.78 5.64 -10.54
CA LEU A 43 13.69 4.37 -9.86
C LEU A 43 14.89 3.50 -10.23
N MET A 44 15.68 3.14 -9.22
CA MET A 44 16.74 2.16 -9.34
C MET A 44 16.19 0.76 -9.07
N VAL A 45 16.82 -0.25 -9.66
CA VAL A 45 16.53 -1.66 -9.39
C VAL A 45 17.82 -2.35 -8.99
N ASP A 46 17.88 -2.89 -7.78
CA ASP A 46 19.08 -3.53 -7.22
C ASP A 46 20.33 -2.65 -7.35
N GLY A 47 20.18 -1.35 -7.05
CA GLY A 47 21.25 -0.35 -7.11
C GLY A 47 21.66 0.08 -8.51
N LYS A 48 20.96 -0.35 -9.56
CA LYS A 48 21.26 -0.03 -10.96
C LYS A 48 20.10 0.67 -11.64
N LYS A 49 20.37 1.46 -12.67
CA LYS A 49 19.31 2.04 -13.51
C LYS A 49 18.47 0.92 -14.13
N MET A 50 17.16 1.04 -14.04
CA MET A 50 16.24 0.11 -14.71
C MET A 50 16.39 0.22 -16.22
N ALA A 51 16.69 -0.90 -16.89
CA ALA A 51 16.81 -0.95 -18.35
C ALA A 51 16.43 -2.34 -18.86
N LYS A 52 15.69 -2.39 -19.99
CA LYS A 52 15.35 -3.67 -20.65
C LYS A 52 16.59 -4.48 -21.04
N SER A 53 17.62 -3.79 -21.52
CA SER A 53 18.90 -4.42 -21.93
C SER A 53 19.69 -5.01 -20.76
N ALA A 54 19.43 -4.55 -19.53
CA ALA A 54 20.09 -5.05 -18.33
C ALA A 54 19.34 -6.21 -17.66
N GLY A 55 18.17 -6.60 -18.18
CA GLY A 55 17.34 -7.68 -17.61
C GLY A 55 16.76 -7.37 -16.23
N ASN A 56 16.85 -6.12 -15.77
CA ASN A 56 16.33 -5.65 -14.48
C ASN A 56 15.08 -4.77 -14.63
N PHE A 57 14.34 -4.96 -15.71
CA PHE A 57 13.08 -4.26 -15.98
C PHE A 57 11.91 -5.09 -15.45
N TYR A 58 11.10 -4.49 -14.59
CA TYR A 58 9.88 -5.09 -14.07
C TYR A 58 8.65 -4.32 -14.53
N THR A 59 7.65 -5.04 -15.00
CA THR A 59 6.29 -4.54 -15.16
C THR A 59 5.47 -4.82 -13.90
N LEU A 60 4.33 -4.15 -13.76
CA LEU A 60 3.41 -4.46 -12.66
C LEU A 60 2.91 -5.91 -12.71
N ARG A 61 2.79 -6.49 -13.92
CA ARG A 61 2.42 -7.90 -14.10
C ARG A 61 3.48 -8.82 -13.53
N ASP A 62 4.77 -8.54 -13.75
CA ASP A 62 5.86 -9.35 -13.20
C ASP A 62 5.84 -9.36 -11.67
N LEU A 63 5.40 -8.26 -11.03
CA LEU A 63 5.23 -8.20 -9.58
C LEU A 63 4.05 -9.07 -9.11
N ILE A 64 2.93 -9.03 -9.83
CA ILE A 64 1.77 -9.87 -9.55
C ILE A 64 2.12 -11.35 -9.68
N ASP A 65 2.83 -11.73 -10.74
CA ASP A 65 3.25 -13.10 -10.99
C ASP A 65 4.25 -13.61 -9.92
N LYS A 66 4.89 -12.69 -9.18
CA LYS A 66 5.72 -12.97 -8.00
C LYS A 66 4.95 -12.95 -6.67
N GLY A 67 3.62 -12.84 -6.71
CA GLY A 67 2.78 -12.79 -5.52
C GLY A 67 2.74 -11.44 -4.80
N ILE A 68 3.22 -10.36 -5.43
CA ILE A 68 3.20 -9.01 -4.87
C ILE A 68 1.88 -8.34 -5.22
N ASN A 69 1.18 -7.86 -4.19
CA ASN A 69 -0.02 -7.05 -4.37
C ASN A 69 0.36 -5.69 -4.99
N PRO A 70 -0.28 -5.24 -6.10
CA PRO A 70 -0.04 -3.92 -6.69
C PRO A 70 -0.19 -2.75 -5.72
N ILE A 71 -1.09 -2.86 -4.75
CA ILE A 71 -1.28 -1.84 -3.72
C ILE A 71 -0.09 -1.80 -2.75
N ALA A 72 0.56 -2.94 -2.49
CA ALA A 72 1.80 -2.98 -1.71
C ALA A 72 2.95 -2.25 -2.42
N PHE A 73 3.02 -2.35 -3.75
CA PHE A 73 3.98 -1.56 -4.52
C PHE A 73 3.68 -0.05 -4.45
N ARG A 74 2.41 0.36 -4.50
CA ARG A 74 2.00 1.75 -4.26
C ARG A 74 2.38 2.20 -2.85
N TYR A 75 2.10 1.39 -1.83
CA TYR A 75 2.49 1.67 -0.44
C TYR A 75 4.02 1.87 -0.34
N TRP A 76 4.79 0.99 -1.00
CA TRP A 76 6.24 1.08 -1.03
C TRP A 76 6.74 2.40 -1.63
N LEU A 77 6.13 2.87 -2.74
CA LEU A 77 6.46 4.15 -3.35
C LEU A 77 6.23 5.35 -2.40
N TYR A 78 5.22 5.27 -1.54
CA TYR A 78 4.94 6.35 -0.59
C TYR A 78 5.94 6.48 0.56
N ASN A 79 6.84 5.49 0.76
CA ASN A 79 7.92 5.59 1.74
C ASN A 79 9.04 6.55 1.31
N ALA A 80 9.08 6.97 0.05
CA ALA A 80 10.05 7.93 -0.46
C ALA A 80 9.32 9.13 -1.09
N HIS A 81 9.90 10.30 -0.94
CA HIS A 81 9.42 11.48 -1.67
C HIS A 81 9.70 11.30 -3.18
N TYR A 82 8.78 11.70 -4.05
CA TYR A 82 8.90 11.50 -5.50
C TYR A 82 10.13 12.16 -6.14
N ARG A 83 10.75 13.16 -5.47
CA ARG A 83 12.03 13.77 -5.88
C ARG A 83 13.27 13.03 -5.37
N THR A 84 13.09 11.89 -4.69
CA THR A 84 14.21 11.13 -4.13
C THR A 84 14.46 9.87 -4.95
N LYS A 85 15.72 9.62 -5.29
CA LYS A 85 16.13 8.33 -5.89
C LYS A 85 15.74 7.20 -4.97
N THR A 86 14.96 6.28 -5.49
CA THR A 86 14.46 5.13 -4.73
C THR A 86 14.99 3.84 -5.34
N ASN A 87 15.48 2.95 -4.49
CA ASN A 87 16.03 1.67 -4.92
C ASN A 87 15.02 0.56 -4.68
N PHE A 88 14.43 0.05 -5.76
CA PHE A 88 13.53 -1.07 -5.74
C PHE A 88 14.30 -2.38 -5.51
N THR A 89 13.84 -3.17 -4.56
CA THR A 89 14.18 -4.58 -4.40
C THR A 89 12.91 -5.35 -4.07
N ILE A 90 12.84 -6.61 -4.46
CA ILE A 90 11.69 -7.48 -4.11
C ILE A 90 11.51 -7.56 -2.59
N GLU A 91 12.60 -7.63 -1.84
CA GLU A 91 12.58 -7.68 -0.37
C GLU A 91 11.94 -6.41 0.23
N SER A 92 12.31 -5.21 -0.27
CA SER A 92 11.75 -3.95 0.22
C SER A 92 10.25 -3.82 -0.03
N VAL A 93 9.77 -4.33 -1.17
CA VAL A 93 8.33 -4.33 -1.48
C VAL A 93 7.59 -5.39 -0.67
N ASN A 94 8.18 -6.56 -0.40
CA ASN A 94 7.60 -7.55 0.51
C ASN A 94 7.45 -7.00 1.94
N GLY A 95 8.42 -6.20 2.42
CA GLY A 95 8.28 -5.47 3.68
C GLY A 95 7.11 -4.48 3.68
N ALA A 96 6.91 -3.77 2.58
CA ALA A 96 5.76 -2.88 2.41
C ALA A 96 4.43 -3.65 2.32
N GLN A 97 4.43 -4.83 1.70
CA GLN A 97 3.25 -5.70 1.67
C GLN A 97 2.86 -6.16 3.08
N THR A 98 3.82 -6.60 3.89
CA THR A 98 3.57 -6.96 5.29
C THR A 98 3.00 -5.78 6.10
N ALA A 99 3.51 -4.56 5.88
CA ALA A 99 3.00 -3.37 6.55
C ALA A 99 1.57 -3.03 6.10
N LEU A 100 1.26 -3.14 4.80
CA LEU A 100 -0.08 -2.94 4.27
C LEU A 100 -1.07 -3.98 4.80
N GLU A 101 -0.69 -5.25 4.84
CA GLU A 101 -1.50 -6.33 5.39
C GLU A 101 -1.82 -6.08 6.87
N LYS A 102 -0.83 -5.62 7.64
CA LYS A 102 -1.05 -5.23 9.04
C LYS A 102 -2.01 -4.04 9.17
N LEU A 103 -1.92 -3.06 8.28
CA LEU A 103 -2.88 -1.95 8.23
C LEU A 103 -4.31 -2.47 7.97
N TYR A 104 -4.47 -3.39 7.03
CA TYR A 104 -5.75 -4.00 6.71
C TYR A 104 -6.33 -4.78 7.90
N GLU A 105 -5.52 -5.57 8.59
CA GLU A 105 -5.92 -6.30 9.80
C GLU A 105 -6.42 -5.36 10.89
N ILE A 106 -5.66 -4.28 11.16
CA ILE A 106 -6.06 -3.27 12.15
C ILE A 106 -7.38 -2.61 11.72
N PHE A 107 -7.48 -2.17 10.47
CA PHE A 107 -8.68 -1.52 9.96
C PHE A 107 -9.93 -2.43 10.05
N LEU A 108 -9.79 -3.70 9.71
CA LEU A 108 -10.87 -4.69 9.81
C LEU A 108 -11.23 -5.03 11.27
N SER A 109 -10.33 -4.83 12.22
CA SER A 109 -10.63 -5.01 13.64
C SER A 109 -11.45 -3.85 14.23
N LEU A 110 -11.38 -2.66 13.62
CA LEU A 110 -12.13 -1.49 14.07
C LEU A 110 -13.63 -1.67 13.85
N PRO A 111 -14.50 -1.22 14.79
CA PRO A 111 -15.93 -1.33 14.65
C PRO A 111 -16.43 -0.49 13.47
N SER A 112 -17.42 -1.03 12.76
CA SER A 112 -18.22 -0.24 11.81
C SER A 112 -19.22 0.61 12.62
N GLY A 113 -19.21 1.93 12.41
CA GLY A 113 -20.12 2.81 13.14
C GLY A 113 -19.94 4.28 12.76
N ASP A 114 -20.69 5.14 13.43
CA ASP A 114 -20.77 6.58 13.18
C ASP A 114 -19.60 7.33 13.83
N GLY A 115 -18.36 7.02 13.41
CA GLY A 115 -17.19 7.80 13.80
C GLY A 115 -17.09 9.10 13.01
N SER A 116 -16.44 10.09 13.61
CA SER A 116 -16.14 11.37 12.98
C SER A 116 -14.67 11.44 12.57
N VAL A 117 -14.39 12.12 11.45
CA VAL A 117 -13.01 12.38 11.04
C VAL A 117 -12.35 13.33 12.04
N VAL A 118 -11.24 12.91 12.63
CA VAL A 118 -10.47 13.72 13.57
C VAL A 118 -9.82 14.87 12.82
N LYS A 119 -10.28 16.09 13.11
CA LYS A 119 -9.92 17.28 12.35
C LYS A 119 -8.40 17.55 12.35
N GLU A 120 -7.76 17.40 13.50
CA GLU A 120 -6.33 17.65 13.67
C GLU A 120 -5.50 16.73 12.76
N TYR A 121 -5.86 15.47 12.65
CA TYR A 121 -5.19 14.52 11.76
C TYR A 121 -5.45 14.83 10.28
N LYS A 122 -6.68 15.26 9.94
CA LYS A 122 -7.01 15.67 8.57
C LYS A 122 -6.22 16.92 8.16
N ASP A 123 -6.14 17.92 9.04
CA ASP A 123 -5.41 19.16 8.78
C ASP A 123 -3.91 18.86 8.62
N GLU A 124 -3.29 18.05 9.51
CA GLU A 124 -1.88 17.65 9.41
C GLU A 124 -1.61 16.83 8.13
N LEU A 125 -2.58 16.01 7.67
CA LEU A 125 -2.47 15.32 6.38
C LEU A 125 -2.44 16.31 5.21
N MET A 126 -3.32 17.30 5.22
CA MET A 126 -3.34 18.33 4.17
C MET A 126 -2.05 19.16 4.15
N GLU A 127 -1.49 19.50 5.32
CA GLU A 127 -0.18 20.12 5.41
C GLU A 127 0.94 19.27 4.77
N CYS A 128 0.88 17.94 4.95
CA CYS A 128 1.83 17.05 4.27
C CYS A 128 1.66 17.07 2.74
N MET A 129 0.43 17.20 2.26
CA MET A 129 0.16 17.25 0.81
C MET A 129 0.53 18.60 0.23
N ASP A 130 0.28 19.69 0.94
CA ASP A 130 0.64 21.05 0.54
C ASP A 130 2.17 21.28 0.57
N ASP A 131 2.90 20.48 1.37
CA ASP A 131 4.36 20.48 1.44
C ASP A 131 4.95 19.53 0.37
N ASP A 132 4.72 19.88 -0.89
CA ASP A 132 5.25 19.19 -2.08
C ASP A 132 4.93 17.69 -2.10
N LEU A 133 3.70 17.31 -1.71
CA LEU A 133 3.23 15.93 -1.67
C LEU A 133 4.13 15.01 -0.80
N SER A 134 4.41 15.44 0.42
CA SER A 134 5.28 14.71 1.36
C SER A 134 4.62 13.40 1.83
N THR A 135 4.51 12.42 0.93
CA THR A 135 3.89 11.11 1.20
C THR A 135 4.56 10.32 2.33
N PRO A 136 5.90 10.38 2.54
CA PRO A 136 6.51 9.72 3.69
C PRO A 136 6.01 10.26 5.04
N ARG A 137 5.84 11.58 5.16
CA ARG A 137 5.28 12.21 6.36
C ARG A 137 3.81 11.83 6.56
N ALA A 138 3.03 11.86 5.48
CA ALA A 138 1.64 11.46 5.49
C ALA A 138 1.46 9.98 5.90
N LEU A 139 2.33 9.08 5.42
CA LEU A 139 2.33 7.67 5.80
C LEU A 139 2.70 7.48 7.28
N ALA A 140 3.68 8.21 7.78
CA ALA A 140 4.04 8.22 9.21
C ALA A 140 2.88 8.74 10.07
N LEU A 141 2.18 9.78 9.61
CA LEU A 141 0.98 10.32 10.27
C LEU A 141 -0.15 9.28 10.34
N MET A 142 -0.37 8.51 9.28
CA MET A 142 -1.34 7.42 9.29
C MET A 142 -1.02 6.38 10.38
N TRP A 143 0.24 5.99 10.51
CA TRP A 143 0.66 5.07 11.57
C TRP A 143 0.58 5.68 12.98
N LYS A 144 0.84 6.99 13.11
CA LYS A 144 0.60 7.72 14.37
C LYS A 144 -0.88 7.64 14.77
N LEU A 145 -1.80 7.89 13.82
CA LEU A 145 -3.25 7.75 14.04
C LEU A 145 -3.64 6.33 14.47
N VAL A 146 -3.10 5.32 13.80
CA VAL A 146 -3.36 3.90 14.11
C VAL A 146 -3.05 3.56 15.57
N HIS A 147 -1.99 4.15 16.14
CA HIS A 147 -1.51 3.88 17.50
C HIS A 147 -1.92 4.92 18.53
N ASP A 148 -2.67 5.95 18.17
CA ASP A 148 -3.07 6.99 19.11
C ASP A 148 -4.20 6.51 20.02
N ALA A 149 -3.86 6.25 21.29
CA ALA A 149 -4.82 5.81 22.30
C ALA A 149 -5.90 6.86 22.67
N LYS A 150 -5.74 8.13 22.24
CA LYS A 150 -6.70 9.20 22.51
C LYS A 150 -7.85 9.21 21.50
N VAL A 151 -7.66 8.56 20.35
CA VAL A 151 -8.66 8.49 19.28
C VAL A 151 -9.52 7.25 19.47
N THR A 152 -10.83 7.43 19.47
CA THR A 152 -11.77 6.29 19.55
C THR A 152 -11.64 5.40 18.32
N ASP A 153 -11.97 4.13 18.45
CA ASP A 153 -11.88 3.19 17.30
C ASP A 153 -12.81 3.57 16.15
N ALA A 154 -13.99 4.13 16.44
CA ALA A 154 -14.91 4.62 15.41
C ALA A 154 -14.33 5.83 14.65
N ASP A 155 -13.79 6.82 15.39
CA ASP A 155 -13.17 8.01 14.79
C ASP A 155 -11.89 7.66 14.03
N ARG A 156 -11.10 6.71 14.55
CA ARG A 156 -9.90 6.16 13.87
C ARG A 156 -10.29 5.55 12.53
N ARG A 157 -11.34 4.72 12.50
CA ARG A 157 -11.84 4.14 11.25
C ARG A 157 -12.27 5.21 10.25
N ALA A 158 -13.07 6.19 10.68
CA ALA A 158 -13.54 7.28 9.83
C ALA A 158 -12.38 8.11 9.28
N THR A 159 -11.37 8.39 10.12
CA THR A 159 -10.20 9.18 9.72
C THR A 159 -9.29 8.39 8.76
N LEU A 160 -9.11 7.08 8.96
CA LEU A 160 -8.37 6.22 8.02
C LEU A 160 -9.05 6.18 6.65
N ILE A 161 -10.39 6.11 6.57
CA ILE A 161 -11.12 6.20 5.30
C ILE A 161 -10.88 7.54 4.61
N ALA A 162 -10.87 8.64 5.38
CA ALA A 162 -10.57 9.96 4.82
C ALA A 162 -9.12 10.04 4.29
N PHE A 163 -8.15 9.44 4.98
CA PHE A 163 -6.76 9.33 4.51
C PHE A 163 -6.65 8.51 3.24
N ASP A 164 -7.45 7.45 3.14
CA ASP A 164 -7.42 6.53 2.00
C ASP A 164 -7.90 7.16 0.69
N GLN A 165 -8.64 8.26 0.76
CA GLN A 165 -8.96 9.06 -0.43
C GLN A 165 -7.72 9.61 -1.13
N ILE A 166 -6.61 9.79 -0.38
CA ILE A 166 -5.31 10.22 -0.91
C ILE A 166 -4.44 9.00 -1.22
N PHE A 167 -4.35 8.03 -0.32
CA PHE A 167 -3.47 6.87 -0.48
C PHE A 167 -3.99 5.85 -1.49
N GLY A 168 -5.31 5.63 -1.54
CA GLY A 168 -5.94 4.69 -2.46
C GLY A 168 -5.55 3.24 -2.17
N PHE A 169 -5.50 2.85 -0.89
CA PHE A 169 -5.26 1.48 -0.47
C PHE A 169 -6.51 0.61 -0.53
N GLY A 170 -7.70 1.23 -0.67
CA GLY A 170 -8.97 0.55 -0.80
C GLY A 170 -9.56 0.10 0.53
N LEU A 171 -9.29 0.83 1.62
CA LEU A 171 -9.75 0.48 2.96
C LEU A 171 -11.27 0.37 3.06
N ASP A 172 -12.01 1.22 2.36
CA ASP A 172 -13.48 1.25 2.32
C ASP A 172 -14.09 0.02 1.64
N LYS A 173 -13.29 -0.70 0.83
CA LYS A 173 -13.70 -1.91 0.09
C LYS A 173 -13.29 -3.19 0.76
N LEU A 174 -12.59 -3.10 1.90
CA LEU A 174 -12.17 -4.28 2.64
C LEU A 174 -13.37 -4.90 3.35
N GLU A 175 -13.58 -6.16 3.08
CA GLU A 175 -14.55 -6.99 3.78
C GLU A 175 -13.82 -8.00 4.68
N LYS A 176 -14.41 -8.28 5.86
CA LYS A 176 -13.91 -9.38 6.67
C LYS A 176 -14.17 -10.68 5.92
N ASP A 177 -13.14 -11.48 5.74
CA ASP A 177 -13.34 -12.84 5.27
C ASP A 177 -14.28 -13.56 6.23
N ILE A 178 -15.47 -13.90 5.74
CA ILE A 178 -16.39 -14.76 6.49
C ILE A 178 -15.84 -16.17 6.37
N ILE A 179 -15.13 -16.60 7.40
CA ILE A 179 -14.63 -17.97 7.46
C ILE A 179 -15.82 -18.88 7.72
N PRO A 180 -16.11 -19.85 6.83
CA PRO A 180 -17.23 -20.76 7.02
C PRO A 180 -17.12 -21.52 8.34
N GLU A 181 -18.24 -21.77 9.00
CA GLU A 181 -18.30 -22.39 10.33
C GLU A 181 -17.62 -23.76 10.37
N ASN A 182 -17.77 -24.55 9.29
CA ASN A 182 -17.10 -25.83 9.14
C ASN A 182 -15.56 -25.72 9.15
N ILE A 183 -14.98 -24.63 8.64
CA ILE A 183 -13.53 -24.39 8.71
C ILE A 183 -13.11 -24.04 10.13
N VAL A 184 -13.90 -23.21 10.83
CA VAL A 184 -13.66 -22.87 12.24
C VAL A 184 -13.70 -24.12 13.11
N GLU A 185 -14.65 -25.02 12.88
CA GLU A 185 -14.75 -26.32 13.58
C GLU A 185 -13.52 -27.19 13.34
N LEU A 186 -13.09 -27.36 12.07
CA LEU A 186 -11.88 -28.11 11.73
C LEU A 186 -10.63 -27.55 12.41
N VAL A 187 -10.52 -26.23 12.49
CA VAL A 187 -9.36 -25.60 13.17
C VAL A 187 -9.39 -25.89 14.68
N LYS A 188 -10.56 -25.84 15.33
CA LYS A 188 -10.72 -26.24 16.73
C LYS A 188 -10.35 -27.71 16.97
N GLU A 189 -10.80 -28.61 16.08
CA GLU A 189 -10.43 -30.05 16.15
C GLU A 189 -8.90 -30.24 16.01
N ARG A 190 -8.27 -29.49 15.08
CA ARG A 190 -6.82 -29.49 14.92
C ARG A 190 -6.11 -29.04 16.20
N GLU A 191 -6.58 -27.99 16.86
CA GLU A 191 -6.00 -27.55 18.15
C GLU A 191 -6.10 -28.62 19.22
N ILE A 192 -7.25 -29.27 19.35
CA ILE A 192 -7.43 -30.39 20.30
C ILE A 192 -6.45 -31.54 20.01
N ALA A 193 -6.27 -31.91 18.75
CA ALA A 193 -5.32 -32.92 18.32
C ALA A 193 -3.88 -32.54 18.72
N ARG A 194 -3.49 -31.25 18.53
CA ARG A 194 -2.17 -30.75 18.94
C ARG A 194 -1.95 -30.78 20.46
N VAL A 195 -2.95 -30.34 21.22
CA VAL A 195 -2.89 -30.42 22.72
C VAL A 195 -2.69 -31.86 23.19
N ASN A 196 -3.35 -32.80 22.50
CA ASN A 196 -3.21 -34.24 22.80
C ASN A 196 -1.95 -34.89 22.18
N LYS A 197 -1.10 -34.08 21.47
CA LYS A 197 0.10 -34.53 20.75
C LYS A 197 -0.18 -35.57 19.68
N ASP A 198 -1.41 -35.59 19.14
CA ASP A 198 -1.81 -36.41 18.00
C ASP A 198 -1.47 -35.67 16.69
N TRP A 199 -0.20 -35.75 16.33
CA TRP A 199 0.36 -35.04 15.17
C TRP A 199 -0.22 -35.57 13.88
N ALA A 200 -0.48 -36.89 13.79
CA ALA A 200 -1.04 -37.48 12.55
C ALA A 200 -2.44 -36.93 12.26
N LYS A 201 -3.31 -36.82 13.26
CA LYS A 201 -4.63 -36.24 13.14
C LYS A 201 -4.59 -34.74 12.85
N SER A 202 -3.65 -34.01 13.48
CA SER A 202 -3.44 -32.59 13.22
C SER A 202 -3.06 -32.31 11.77
N ASP A 203 -2.20 -33.13 11.17
CA ASP A 203 -1.77 -32.98 9.78
C ASP A 203 -2.90 -33.35 8.83
N GLU A 204 -3.65 -34.43 9.08
CA GLU A 204 -4.84 -34.81 8.30
C GLU A 204 -5.86 -33.64 8.25
N ILE A 205 -6.12 -33.00 9.39
CA ILE A 205 -7.07 -31.88 9.46
C ILE A 205 -6.51 -30.66 8.70
N ARG A 206 -5.22 -30.40 8.80
CA ARG A 206 -4.56 -29.33 8.04
C ARG A 206 -4.72 -29.51 6.55
N ASP A 207 -4.53 -30.74 6.04
CA ASP A 207 -4.70 -31.07 4.64
C ASP A 207 -6.16 -30.89 4.19
N LYS A 208 -7.14 -31.28 5.05
CA LYS A 208 -8.56 -31.02 4.78
C LYS A 208 -8.87 -29.52 4.65
N ILE A 209 -8.34 -28.69 5.54
CA ILE A 209 -8.51 -27.24 5.50
C ILE A 209 -7.90 -26.66 4.22
N THR A 210 -6.71 -27.13 3.84
CA THR A 210 -6.02 -26.72 2.61
C THR A 210 -6.82 -27.10 1.37
N ASN A 211 -7.36 -28.31 1.32
CA ASN A 211 -8.21 -28.76 0.22
C ASN A 211 -9.55 -28.00 0.09
N LEU A 212 -10.00 -27.37 1.18
CA LEU A 212 -11.17 -26.48 1.19
C LEU A 212 -10.81 -25.02 0.82
N GLY A 213 -9.55 -24.75 0.44
CA GLY A 213 -9.09 -23.44 -0.01
C GLY A 213 -8.70 -22.47 1.13
N TYR A 214 -8.34 -23.02 2.30
CA TYR A 214 -7.92 -22.23 3.45
C TYR A 214 -6.57 -22.66 3.98
N GLU A 215 -5.81 -21.72 4.53
CA GLU A 215 -4.54 -21.96 5.23
C GLU A 215 -4.69 -21.60 6.71
N VAL A 216 -4.11 -22.42 7.59
CA VAL A 216 -4.02 -22.12 9.04
C VAL A 216 -2.57 -21.94 9.42
N LYS A 217 -2.25 -20.74 9.91
CA LYS A 217 -0.94 -20.40 10.49
C LYS A 217 -1.06 -20.30 12.01
N ASP A 218 -0.17 -20.97 12.70
CA ASP A 218 -0.08 -20.88 14.16
C ASP A 218 0.58 -19.54 14.54
N SER A 219 0.12 -18.92 15.62
CA SER A 219 0.67 -17.69 16.19
C SER A 219 0.82 -17.82 17.70
N ASP A 220 1.59 -16.94 18.34
CA ASP A 220 1.83 -16.95 19.79
C ASP A 220 0.53 -16.78 20.60
N THR A 221 -0.52 -16.25 20.00
CA THR A 221 -1.81 -15.99 20.65
C THR A 221 -2.95 -16.90 20.16
N GLY A 222 -2.63 -17.93 19.34
CA GLY A 222 -3.62 -18.84 18.77
C GLY A 222 -3.31 -19.20 17.32
N TYR A 223 -4.29 -19.07 16.43
CA TYR A 223 -4.15 -19.37 15.01
C TYR A 223 -4.76 -18.28 14.13
N LYS A 224 -4.25 -18.15 12.92
CA LYS A 224 -4.81 -17.29 11.86
C LYS A 224 -5.28 -18.18 10.72
N ILE A 225 -6.52 -17.95 10.27
CA ILE A 225 -7.10 -18.60 9.10
C ILE A 225 -7.11 -17.60 7.95
N SER A 226 -6.64 -18.00 6.79
CA SER A 226 -6.68 -17.20 5.56
C SER A 226 -7.14 -18.05 4.39
N LYS A 227 -7.82 -17.42 3.43
CA LYS A 227 -8.19 -18.06 2.17
C LYS A 227 -6.95 -18.12 1.27
N ILE A 228 -6.73 -19.27 0.60
CA ILE A 228 -5.62 -19.48 -0.34
C ILE A 228 -6.00 -18.91 -1.72
#